data_6c752f61123a8fffda60bbfe9f42bd2d
#
_entry.id   6c752f61123a8fffda60bbfe9f42bd2d
#
_cell.length_a   1.000
_cell.length_b   1.000
_cell.length_c   1.000
_cell.angle_alpha   90.00
_cell.angle_beta   90.00
_cell.angle_gamma   90.00
#
_symmetry.space_group_name_H-M   'P 1'
#
loop_
_entity.id
_entity.type
_entity.pdbx_description
1 polymer ?
#
loop_
_entity_poly.entity_id
_entity_poly.type
_entity_poly.pdbx_seq_one_letter_code
_entity_poly.pdbx_strand_id
1 'polypeptide(L)'
;MTSRRDFTKIISVGSFGTLLLGTASCGVNEKKQPQSVVWPSDKVNLAFVGIASKGANNIKNLKDQNIVALCDVDWGERTKSIFESNPNARKYKDFREMLEKQKDIDAVVVSTPDHNHGVIAMMAIKMGKHVYCEKPLAHSVFETREITKAAKEYGVQTQMGNQGHSYKEIREFYEHIKAGTIGTVTGVHAWCDRPAGGGSVSFPHGEARPTGDYKTPKYLDWDLWLGPAKERPYHPAYHPMKWRGYIDFGCGALGDFGCHTLDPAFWALDLGSPESVIASTSNLLPDFEYDTFPTSSIITYKFPERGNQPPVKLMWYDGGILPLHDDRLRDLKYPACGGLVIGEKGIIMHGSHGAGGYKIFPYDKNMEIEAPPELLERSKGHHADWLEAIKTGKPASSNFNYGGPLTETVLLGTAASLFRNQELIWDGNNMKVTNFEAANSVIKSEFRTGWSM
;
A
#
# COMPACT_ATOMS: atom_id res chain seq x y z
N MET A 1 16.84 -29.75 -25.45
CA MET A 1 17.11 -28.92 -24.25
C MET A 1 18.40 -28.15 -24.54
N THR A 2 18.26 -26.90 -24.96
CA THR A 2 19.41 -26.02 -25.25
C THR A 2 19.91 -25.40 -23.93
N SER A 3 21.20 -25.49 -23.68
CA SER A 3 21.83 -25.01 -22.44
C SER A 3 21.96 -23.49 -22.44
N ARG A 4 22.08 -22.85 -21.24
CA ARG A 4 22.30 -21.41 -21.06
C ARG A 4 23.45 -20.82 -21.89
N ARG A 5 24.38 -21.64 -22.37
CA ARG A 5 25.54 -21.23 -23.18
C ARG A 5 25.21 -21.02 -24.66
N ASP A 6 24.16 -21.63 -25.18
CA ASP A 6 23.84 -21.57 -26.61
C ASP A 6 23.03 -20.34 -26.99
N PHE A 7 22.31 -19.75 -26.02
CA PHE A 7 21.49 -18.54 -26.26
C PHE A 7 22.31 -17.26 -26.44
N THR A 8 23.50 -17.20 -25.82
CA THR A 8 24.40 -16.02 -25.92
C THR A 8 25.06 -15.89 -27.30
N LYS A 9 25.04 -16.93 -28.12
CA LYS A 9 25.67 -16.91 -29.45
C LYS A 9 24.76 -16.46 -30.59
N ILE A 10 23.46 -16.37 -30.36
CA ILE A 10 22.47 -16.04 -31.41
C ILE A 10 22.23 -14.52 -31.57
N ILE A 11 22.66 -13.70 -30.60
CA ILE A 11 22.40 -12.26 -30.58
C ILE A 11 23.52 -11.41 -31.24
N SER A 12 24.60 -12.02 -31.73
CA SER A 12 25.77 -11.30 -32.24
C SER A 12 25.87 -11.18 -33.76
N VAL A 13 24.82 -11.42 -34.55
CA VAL A 13 24.84 -11.21 -36.00
C VAL A 13 23.65 -10.35 -36.43
N GLY A 14 23.90 -9.08 -36.63
CA GLY A 14 22.98 -8.20 -37.37
C GLY A 14 23.03 -6.74 -36.95
N SER A 15 24.00 -5.98 -37.43
CA SER A 15 23.83 -4.54 -37.75
C SER A 15 25.08 -3.98 -38.44
N PHE A 16 25.05 -3.95 -39.77
CA PHE A 16 25.93 -3.06 -40.56
C PHE A 16 25.06 -1.98 -41.23
N GLY A 17 25.49 -0.72 -41.11
CA GLY A 17 25.15 0.38 -42.04
C GLY A 17 24.18 1.42 -41.47
N THR A 18 24.56 2.58 -41.17
CA THR A 18 24.81 3.76 -42.01
C THR A 18 25.18 4.97 -41.14
N LEU A 19 26.27 5.63 -41.44
CA LEU A 19 26.69 6.93 -40.87
C LEU A 19 25.75 8.05 -41.34
N LEU A 20 25.23 8.86 -40.40
CA LEU A 20 24.85 10.26 -40.66
C LEU A 20 25.23 11.09 -39.40
N LEU A 21 26.10 12.06 -39.67
CA LEU A 21 26.57 13.05 -38.71
C LEU A 21 25.42 14.00 -38.32
N GLY A 22 25.14 14.12 -37.05
CA GLY A 22 24.20 15.10 -36.49
C GLY A 22 24.58 15.42 -35.06
N THR A 23 24.90 16.64 -34.81
CA THR A 23 25.30 17.38 -33.59
C THR A 23 24.90 16.81 -32.26
N ALA A 24 25.88 16.63 -31.36
CA ALA A 24 25.79 16.14 -30.02
C ALA A 24 24.98 17.07 -29.10
N SER A 25 23.87 16.56 -28.58
CA SER A 25 23.29 16.99 -27.30
C SER A 25 23.63 15.92 -26.29
N CYS A 26 24.45 16.26 -25.27
CA CYS A 26 24.77 15.37 -24.16
C CYS A 26 23.54 15.20 -23.25
N GLY A 27 22.61 14.34 -23.62
CA GLY A 27 21.66 13.72 -22.71
C GLY A 27 22.34 12.49 -22.13
N VAL A 28 22.58 12.47 -20.82
CA VAL A 28 23.01 11.28 -20.11
C VAL A 28 21.87 10.27 -20.18
N ASN A 29 21.91 9.38 -21.16
CA ASN A 29 21.04 8.21 -21.22
C ASN A 29 21.56 7.24 -20.15
N GLU A 30 20.99 7.30 -18.94
CA GLU A 30 21.12 6.22 -17.98
C GLU A 30 20.62 4.93 -18.63
N LYS A 31 21.55 4.05 -18.97
CA LYS A 31 21.22 2.73 -19.52
C LYS A 31 20.38 1.98 -18.49
N LYS A 32 19.10 1.77 -18.80
CA LYS A 32 18.23 0.83 -18.02
C LYS A 32 19.00 -0.45 -17.80
N GLN A 33 19.15 -0.86 -16.54
CA GLN A 33 19.76 -2.17 -16.24
C GLN A 33 18.85 -3.28 -16.81
N PRO A 34 19.43 -4.33 -17.42
CA PRO A 34 18.63 -5.42 -17.92
C PRO A 34 17.93 -6.14 -16.75
N GLN A 35 16.64 -6.39 -16.89
CA GLN A 35 15.86 -7.17 -15.93
C GLN A 35 16.48 -8.57 -15.78
N SER A 36 16.50 -9.09 -14.56
CA SER A 36 16.82 -10.50 -14.33
C SER A 36 15.72 -11.36 -14.97
N VAL A 37 16.12 -12.31 -15.83
CA VAL A 37 15.18 -13.23 -16.47
C VAL A 37 14.99 -14.42 -15.55
N VAL A 38 13.81 -14.54 -14.95
CA VAL A 38 13.41 -15.71 -14.16
C VAL A 38 12.64 -16.66 -15.07
N TRP A 39 13.16 -17.89 -15.22
CA TRP A 39 12.48 -18.90 -16.02
C TRP A 39 11.25 -19.45 -15.29
N PRO A 40 10.15 -19.83 -16.01
CA PRO A 40 8.92 -20.30 -15.37
C PRO A 40 9.09 -21.48 -14.41
N SER A 41 10.11 -22.32 -14.61
CA SER A 41 10.46 -23.46 -13.74
C SER A 41 11.37 -23.08 -12.57
N ASP A 42 11.99 -21.91 -12.60
CA ASP A 42 12.97 -21.50 -11.60
C ASP A 42 12.28 -20.90 -10.36
N LYS A 43 12.93 -21.06 -9.22
CA LYS A 43 12.56 -20.34 -8.01
C LYS A 43 13.09 -18.91 -8.10
N VAL A 44 12.30 -17.96 -7.57
CA VAL A 44 12.68 -16.57 -7.47
C VAL A 44 13.62 -16.39 -6.27
N ASN A 45 14.73 -15.68 -6.45
CA ASN A 45 15.64 -15.30 -5.39
C ASN A 45 15.13 -14.08 -4.66
N LEU A 46 14.61 -14.27 -3.46
CA LEU A 46 13.93 -13.25 -2.68
C LEU A 46 14.83 -12.65 -1.60
N ALA A 47 14.80 -11.33 -1.49
CA ALA A 47 15.30 -10.59 -0.36
C ALA A 47 14.14 -9.99 0.44
N PHE A 48 14.23 -9.99 1.77
CA PHE A 48 13.20 -9.43 2.66
C PHE A 48 13.80 -8.28 3.46
N VAL A 49 13.10 -7.15 3.49
CA VAL A 49 13.44 -5.97 4.31
C VAL A 49 12.32 -5.73 5.31
N GLY A 50 12.65 -5.82 6.62
CA GLY A 50 11.67 -5.93 7.71
C GLY A 50 11.17 -7.37 7.81
N ILE A 51 11.78 -8.17 8.69
CA ILE A 51 11.56 -9.63 8.73
C ILE A 51 10.71 -10.10 9.91
N ALA A 52 10.40 -9.22 10.86
CA ALA A 52 9.53 -9.54 11.99
C ALA A 52 8.04 -9.33 11.66
N SER A 53 7.14 -9.81 12.50
CA SER A 53 5.68 -9.60 12.40
C SER A 53 5.13 -9.90 10.99
N LYS A 54 4.75 -8.90 10.22
CA LYS A 54 4.21 -9.06 8.87
C LYS A 54 5.25 -9.63 7.90
N GLY A 55 6.52 -9.22 8.03
CA GLY A 55 7.62 -9.80 7.26
C GLY A 55 7.79 -11.29 7.50
N ALA A 56 7.66 -11.77 8.74
CA ALA A 56 7.69 -13.19 9.05
C ALA A 56 6.53 -13.96 8.39
N ASN A 57 5.35 -13.34 8.31
CA ASN A 57 4.21 -13.92 7.59
C ASN A 57 4.49 -14.01 6.09
N ASN A 58 5.06 -12.98 5.49
CA ASN A 58 5.44 -12.99 4.06
C ASN A 58 6.52 -14.04 3.78
N ILE A 59 7.54 -14.17 4.64
CA ILE A 59 8.56 -15.22 4.54
C ILE A 59 7.91 -16.61 4.56
N LYS A 60 6.98 -16.84 5.50
CA LYS A 60 6.25 -18.11 5.59
C LYS A 60 5.46 -18.43 4.32
N ASN A 61 4.80 -17.45 3.73
CA ASN A 61 3.99 -17.61 2.53
C ASN A 61 4.84 -17.80 1.24
N LEU A 62 6.11 -17.37 1.28
CA LEU A 62 7.05 -17.45 0.16
C LEU A 62 8.18 -18.46 0.38
N LYS A 63 8.07 -19.32 1.40
CA LYS A 63 9.11 -20.30 1.81
C LYS A 63 9.56 -21.28 0.72
N ASP A 64 8.72 -21.49 -0.29
CA ASP A 64 9.02 -22.38 -1.41
C ASP A 64 9.93 -21.74 -2.47
N GLN A 65 10.22 -20.43 -2.32
CA GLN A 65 11.18 -19.70 -3.14
C GLN A 65 12.60 -19.74 -2.51
N ASN A 66 13.58 -19.17 -3.19
CA ASN A 66 14.92 -19.04 -2.64
C ASN A 66 15.02 -17.78 -1.77
N ILE A 67 15.07 -17.93 -0.45
CA ILE A 67 15.32 -16.81 0.46
C ILE A 67 16.82 -16.59 0.52
N VAL A 68 17.32 -15.59 -0.22
CA VAL A 68 18.77 -15.35 -0.38
C VAL A 68 19.30 -14.25 0.54
N ALA A 69 18.45 -13.31 0.99
CA ALA A 69 18.83 -12.23 1.88
C ALA A 69 17.73 -11.86 2.87
N LEU A 70 18.12 -11.55 4.09
CA LEU A 70 17.27 -11.04 5.16
C LEU A 70 17.88 -9.75 5.72
N CYS A 71 17.10 -8.67 5.72
CA CYS A 71 17.51 -7.36 6.19
C CYS A 71 16.56 -6.85 7.28
N ASP A 72 17.08 -6.53 8.44
CA ASP A 72 16.35 -5.88 9.51
C ASP A 72 17.30 -5.05 10.38
N VAL A 73 16.83 -3.92 10.86
CA VAL A 73 17.59 -3.02 11.75
C VAL A 73 17.52 -3.46 13.21
N ASP A 74 16.57 -4.33 13.57
CA ASP A 74 16.40 -4.96 14.89
C ASP A 74 16.93 -6.40 14.85
N TRP A 75 18.07 -6.64 15.48
CA TRP A 75 18.68 -7.97 15.60
C TRP A 75 18.46 -8.58 17.00
N GLY A 76 17.36 -8.19 17.65
CA GLY A 76 16.94 -8.73 18.95
C GLY A 76 16.10 -10.01 18.83
N GLU A 77 15.41 -10.35 19.91
CA GLU A 77 14.63 -11.59 20.04
C GLU A 77 13.52 -11.72 18.96
N ARG A 78 13.02 -10.61 18.44
CA ARG A 78 11.92 -10.61 17.44
C ARG A 78 12.34 -11.16 16.07
N THR A 79 13.59 -11.03 15.71
CA THR A 79 14.15 -11.45 14.41
C THR A 79 15.00 -12.71 14.51
N LYS A 80 15.43 -13.07 15.72
CA LYS A 80 16.34 -14.20 15.98
C LYS A 80 15.86 -15.51 15.37
N SER A 81 14.63 -15.93 15.66
CA SER A 81 14.06 -17.17 15.14
C SER A 81 13.94 -17.18 13.62
N ILE A 82 13.72 -16.00 13.00
CA ILE A 82 13.63 -15.88 11.54
C ILE A 82 15.02 -16.08 10.91
N PHE A 83 16.05 -15.48 11.48
CA PHE A 83 17.43 -15.70 11.05
C PHE A 83 17.88 -17.14 11.24
N GLU A 84 17.49 -17.80 12.32
CA GLU A 84 17.83 -19.20 12.62
C GLU A 84 17.12 -20.17 11.66
N SER A 85 15.87 -19.86 11.29
CA SER A 85 15.08 -20.68 10.35
C SER A 85 15.52 -20.53 8.89
N ASN A 86 16.36 -19.53 8.57
CA ASN A 86 16.87 -19.29 7.22
C ASN A 86 18.40 -19.18 7.21
N PRO A 87 19.13 -20.23 7.59
CA PRO A 87 20.57 -20.16 7.81
C PRO A 87 21.39 -19.88 6.55
N ASN A 88 20.84 -20.16 5.36
CA ASN A 88 21.48 -19.93 4.08
C ASN A 88 21.31 -18.51 3.54
N ALA A 89 20.39 -17.73 4.11
CA ALA A 89 20.18 -16.34 3.72
C ALA A 89 21.27 -15.44 4.32
N ARG A 90 21.81 -14.55 3.51
CA ARG A 90 22.74 -13.53 4.02
C ARG A 90 21.97 -12.50 4.86
N LYS A 91 22.59 -12.03 5.93
CA LYS A 91 22.01 -11.11 6.90
C LYS A 91 22.57 -9.71 6.72
N TYR A 92 21.68 -8.72 6.71
CA TYR A 92 22.02 -7.31 6.54
C TYR A 92 21.28 -6.45 7.56
N LYS A 93 21.87 -5.34 7.99
CA LYS A 93 21.18 -4.28 8.74
C LYS A 93 20.66 -3.19 7.80
N ASP A 94 21.44 -2.85 6.79
CA ASP A 94 21.15 -1.80 5.83
C ASP A 94 20.73 -2.42 4.47
N PHE A 95 19.54 -2.09 4.02
CA PHE A 95 19.03 -2.57 2.73
C PHE A 95 19.82 -2.03 1.54
N ARG A 96 20.48 -0.87 1.68
CA ARG A 96 21.32 -0.28 0.64
C ARG A 96 22.54 -1.17 0.42
N GLU A 97 23.18 -1.55 1.50
CA GLU A 97 24.30 -2.51 1.47
C GLU A 97 23.89 -3.85 0.87
N MET A 98 22.71 -4.37 1.28
CA MET A 98 22.15 -5.62 0.74
C MET A 98 22.01 -5.56 -0.77
N LEU A 99 21.35 -4.54 -1.30
CA LEU A 99 21.09 -4.39 -2.72
C LEU A 99 22.38 -4.15 -3.53
N GLU A 100 23.32 -3.39 -2.97
CA GLU A 100 24.61 -3.13 -3.61
C GLU A 100 25.51 -4.36 -3.68
N LYS A 101 25.57 -5.15 -2.62
CA LYS A 101 26.52 -6.28 -2.51
C LYS A 101 25.98 -7.60 -3.03
N GLN A 102 24.67 -7.84 -2.95
CA GLN A 102 24.06 -9.12 -3.31
C GLN A 102 23.37 -9.07 -4.69
N LYS A 103 24.06 -9.54 -5.70
CA LYS A 103 23.66 -9.40 -7.12
C LYS A 103 22.65 -10.46 -7.58
N ASP A 104 22.53 -11.57 -6.88
CA ASP A 104 21.64 -12.69 -7.18
C ASP A 104 20.18 -12.49 -6.71
N ILE A 105 19.85 -11.34 -6.13
CA ILE A 105 18.47 -10.97 -5.78
C ILE A 105 17.68 -10.74 -7.06
N ASP A 106 16.53 -11.40 -7.21
CA ASP A 106 15.56 -11.16 -8.29
C ASP A 106 14.45 -10.20 -7.85
N ALA A 107 13.99 -10.32 -6.60
CA ALA A 107 12.88 -9.57 -6.08
C ALA A 107 13.01 -9.24 -4.59
N VAL A 108 12.39 -8.13 -4.18
CA VAL A 108 12.43 -7.61 -2.81
C VAL A 108 11.04 -7.55 -2.20
N VAL A 109 10.89 -8.06 -0.98
CA VAL A 109 9.68 -7.97 -0.16
C VAL A 109 9.92 -6.92 0.92
N VAL A 110 9.16 -5.82 0.89
CA VAL A 110 9.26 -4.69 1.82
C VAL A 110 8.14 -4.80 2.86
N SER A 111 8.52 -4.93 4.13
CA SER A 111 7.58 -5.08 5.27
C SER A 111 8.02 -4.27 6.49
N THR A 112 8.63 -3.13 6.24
CA THR A 112 9.10 -2.17 7.25
C THR A 112 7.95 -1.30 7.78
N PRO A 113 8.18 -0.35 8.71
CA PRO A 113 7.26 0.77 8.93
C PRO A 113 7.05 1.61 7.67
N ASP A 114 5.87 2.27 7.58
CA ASP A 114 5.37 2.93 6.36
C ASP A 114 6.35 3.96 5.79
N HIS A 115 7.02 4.74 6.66
CA HIS A 115 7.95 5.79 6.25
C HIS A 115 9.20 5.29 5.51
N ASN A 116 9.51 4.00 5.60
CA ASN A 116 10.65 3.39 4.89
C ASN A 116 10.25 2.73 3.56
N HIS A 117 8.94 2.51 3.30
CA HIS A 117 8.48 1.78 2.12
C HIS A 117 8.97 2.40 0.82
N GLY A 118 8.76 3.72 0.66
CA GLY A 118 9.07 4.45 -0.57
C GLY A 118 10.54 4.35 -0.97
N VAL A 119 11.46 4.66 -0.06
CA VAL A 119 12.90 4.67 -0.36
C VAL A 119 13.45 3.26 -0.64
N ILE A 120 12.98 2.23 0.07
CA ILE A 120 13.38 0.84 -0.17
C ILE A 120 12.86 0.36 -1.53
N ALA A 121 11.56 0.55 -1.79
CA ALA A 121 10.94 0.16 -3.04
C ALA A 121 11.59 0.88 -4.23
N MET A 122 11.85 2.19 -4.14
CA MET A 122 12.50 2.97 -5.19
C MET A 122 13.89 2.43 -5.51
N MET A 123 14.72 2.18 -4.50
CA MET A 123 16.07 1.64 -4.73
C MET A 123 16.02 0.27 -5.41
N ALA A 124 15.15 -0.63 -4.93
CA ALA A 124 14.97 -1.94 -5.55
C ALA A 124 14.54 -1.83 -7.02
N ILE A 125 13.54 -0.98 -7.31
CA ILE A 125 13.03 -0.73 -8.67
C ILE A 125 14.13 -0.19 -9.59
N LYS A 126 14.89 0.83 -9.14
CA LYS A 126 16.00 1.41 -9.92
C LYS A 126 17.10 0.41 -10.23
N MET A 127 17.27 -0.61 -9.39
CA MET A 127 18.20 -1.72 -9.62
C MET A 127 17.57 -2.89 -10.41
N GLY A 128 16.39 -2.70 -11.00
CA GLY A 128 15.70 -3.68 -11.83
C GLY A 128 15.13 -4.87 -11.05
N LYS A 129 14.90 -4.73 -9.73
CA LYS A 129 14.32 -5.79 -8.90
C LYS A 129 12.81 -5.68 -8.87
N HIS A 130 12.13 -6.82 -8.94
CA HIS A 130 10.69 -6.89 -8.71
C HIS A 130 10.37 -6.58 -7.25
N VAL A 131 9.19 -6.00 -6.95
CA VAL A 131 8.88 -5.52 -5.61
C VAL A 131 7.51 -5.97 -5.14
N TYR A 132 7.46 -6.58 -3.97
CA TYR A 132 6.27 -6.70 -3.14
C TYR A 132 6.41 -5.70 -1.99
N CYS A 133 5.49 -4.76 -1.85
CA CYS A 133 5.53 -3.77 -0.78
C CYS A 133 4.25 -3.83 0.04
N GLU A 134 4.36 -3.93 1.37
CA GLU A 134 3.19 -3.86 2.25
C GLU A 134 2.45 -2.53 2.09
N LYS A 135 1.17 -2.53 2.44
CA LYS A 135 0.30 -1.36 2.41
C LYS A 135 0.52 -0.47 3.68
N PRO A 136 0.31 0.85 3.54
CA PRO A 136 0.24 1.61 2.29
C PRO A 136 1.57 1.58 1.53
N LEU A 137 1.55 1.78 0.22
CA LEU A 137 2.78 1.64 -0.61
C LEU A 137 3.91 2.58 -0.19
N ALA A 138 3.57 3.74 0.38
CA ALA A 138 4.52 4.72 0.88
C ALA A 138 3.85 5.62 1.94
N HIS A 139 4.62 6.53 2.50
CA HIS A 139 4.20 7.43 3.56
C HIS A 139 3.61 8.75 3.04
N SER A 140 3.93 9.14 1.82
CA SER A 140 3.40 10.34 1.16
C SER A 140 2.87 10.05 -0.25
N VAL A 141 2.00 10.95 -0.75
CA VAL A 141 1.48 10.87 -2.12
C VAL A 141 2.61 10.94 -3.14
N PHE A 142 3.58 11.83 -2.90
CA PHE A 142 4.76 11.98 -3.76
C PHE A 142 5.52 10.67 -3.91
N GLU A 143 5.89 10.04 -2.80
CA GLU A 143 6.61 8.75 -2.82
C GLU A 143 5.81 7.67 -3.56
N THR A 144 4.50 7.58 -3.29
CA THR A 144 3.60 6.62 -3.94
C THR A 144 3.61 6.78 -5.47
N ARG A 145 3.53 8.00 -5.97
CA ARG A 145 3.56 8.29 -7.40
C ARG A 145 4.92 8.01 -8.02
N GLU A 146 6.01 8.40 -7.33
CA GLU A 146 7.36 8.17 -7.84
C GLU A 146 7.68 6.67 -7.96
N ILE A 147 7.35 5.83 -6.96
CA ILE A 147 7.57 4.38 -7.08
C ILE A 147 6.67 3.74 -8.14
N THR A 148 5.43 4.20 -8.29
CA THR A 148 4.52 3.72 -9.33
C THR A 148 5.05 4.04 -10.73
N LYS A 149 5.51 5.27 -10.94
CA LYS A 149 6.13 5.72 -12.18
C LYS A 149 7.41 4.93 -12.48
N ALA A 150 8.31 4.83 -11.50
CA ALA A 150 9.55 4.09 -11.65
C ALA A 150 9.31 2.62 -11.98
N ALA A 151 8.34 1.96 -11.33
CA ALA A 151 8.01 0.56 -11.61
C ALA A 151 7.64 0.34 -13.09
N LYS A 152 6.88 1.28 -13.67
CA LYS A 152 6.53 1.26 -15.09
C LYS A 152 7.74 1.52 -15.98
N GLU A 153 8.57 2.51 -15.64
CA GLU A 153 9.77 2.89 -16.43
C GLU A 153 10.81 1.78 -16.45
N TYR A 154 11.04 1.13 -15.33
CA TYR A 154 12.00 0.02 -15.21
C TYR A 154 11.41 -1.33 -15.62
N GLY A 155 10.09 -1.41 -15.87
CA GLY A 155 9.40 -2.61 -16.32
C GLY A 155 9.42 -3.76 -15.30
N VAL A 156 9.51 -3.45 -14.00
CA VAL A 156 9.51 -4.45 -12.94
C VAL A 156 8.11 -4.87 -12.55
N GLN A 157 7.93 -6.12 -12.13
CA GLN A 157 6.66 -6.61 -11.61
C GLN A 157 6.50 -6.22 -10.15
N THR A 158 5.34 -5.71 -9.81
CA THR A 158 5.05 -5.18 -8.47
C THR A 158 3.77 -5.76 -7.89
N GLN A 159 3.65 -5.75 -6.57
CA GLN A 159 2.45 -6.12 -5.85
C GLN A 159 2.35 -5.33 -4.55
N MET A 160 1.20 -4.75 -4.26
CA MET A 160 0.89 -4.16 -2.96
C MET A 160 0.42 -5.23 -1.99
N GLY A 161 0.75 -5.12 -0.71
CA GLY A 161 0.40 -6.07 0.35
C GLY A 161 -1.03 -5.95 0.90
N ASN A 162 -2.04 -5.67 0.06
CA ASN A 162 -3.46 -5.72 0.41
C ASN A 162 -4.06 -7.09 0.07
N GLN A 163 -3.71 -8.13 0.84
CA GLN A 163 -3.96 -9.53 0.50
C GLN A 163 -5.41 -9.86 0.14
N GLY A 164 -6.38 -9.14 0.71
CA GLY A 164 -7.80 -9.29 0.40
C GLY A 164 -8.14 -9.07 -1.07
N HIS A 165 -7.33 -8.30 -1.81
CA HIS A 165 -7.51 -8.07 -3.24
C HIS A 165 -7.47 -9.36 -4.08
N SER A 166 -6.88 -10.42 -3.55
CA SER A 166 -6.83 -11.75 -4.21
C SER A 166 -7.91 -12.72 -3.73
N TYR A 167 -8.82 -12.32 -2.83
CA TYR A 167 -9.90 -13.17 -2.37
C TYR A 167 -10.97 -13.37 -3.45
N LYS A 168 -11.73 -14.47 -3.34
CA LYS A 168 -12.86 -14.74 -4.22
C LYS A 168 -13.96 -13.69 -4.05
N GLU A 169 -14.22 -13.31 -2.81
CA GLU A 169 -15.31 -12.43 -2.42
C GLU A 169 -15.19 -11.02 -3.03
N ILE A 170 -13.99 -10.46 -3.16
CA ILE A 170 -13.84 -9.14 -3.79
C ILE A 170 -14.15 -9.18 -5.28
N ARG A 171 -13.87 -10.32 -5.95
CA ARG A 171 -14.20 -10.53 -7.37
C ARG A 171 -15.70 -10.66 -7.56
N GLU A 172 -16.36 -11.44 -6.73
CA GLU A 172 -17.82 -11.57 -6.73
C GLU A 172 -18.50 -10.23 -6.41
N PHE A 173 -17.95 -9.48 -5.43
CA PHE A 173 -18.41 -8.13 -5.12
C PHE A 173 -18.30 -7.21 -6.33
N TYR A 174 -17.13 -7.19 -7.00
CA TYR A 174 -16.92 -6.44 -8.24
C TYR A 174 -17.94 -6.81 -9.31
N GLU A 175 -18.15 -8.10 -9.52
CA GLU A 175 -19.08 -8.66 -10.51
C GLU A 175 -20.52 -8.27 -10.22
N HIS A 176 -20.96 -8.30 -8.96
CA HIS A 176 -22.29 -7.81 -8.56
C HIS A 176 -22.48 -6.32 -8.86
N ILE A 177 -21.48 -5.49 -8.58
CA ILE A 177 -21.54 -4.05 -8.90
C ILE A 177 -21.61 -3.84 -10.42
N LYS A 178 -20.77 -4.54 -11.19
CA LYS A 178 -20.78 -4.41 -12.67
C LYS A 178 -22.05 -4.96 -13.32
N ALA A 179 -22.66 -5.98 -12.73
CA ALA A 179 -23.96 -6.50 -13.15
C ALA A 179 -25.16 -5.59 -12.77
N GLY A 180 -24.91 -4.53 -11.97
CA GLY A 180 -25.97 -3.61 -11.53
C GLY A 180 -26.93 -4.23 -10.51
N THR A 181 -26.51 -5.24 -9.75
CA THR A 181 -27.35 -5.96 -8.76
C THR A 181 -28.04 -5.01 -7.78
N ILE A 182 -27.36 -3.95 -7.35
CA ILE A 182 -27.93 -2.93 -6.44
C ILE A 182 -28.35 -1.64 -7.16
N GLY A 183 -28.33 -1.60 -8.49
CA GLY A 183 -28.58 -0.39 -9.29
C GLY A 183 -27.41 0.57 -9.24
N THR A 184 -27.65 1.84 -9.63
CA THR A 184 -26.64 2.91 -9.58
C THR A 184 -26.19 3.15 -8.14
N VAL A 185 -24.88 3.18 -7.91
CA VAL A 185 -24.34 3.43 -6.57
C VAL A 185 -24.45 4.93 -6.24
N THR A 186 -25.06 5.24 -5.10
CA THR A 186 -25.31 6.59 -4.60
C THR A 186 -24.40 7.02 -3.45
N GLY A 187 -23.77 6.07 -2.75
CA GLY A 187 -22.86 6.35 -1.66
C GLY A 187 -22.07 5.15 -1.20
N VAL A 188 -20.94 5.42 -0.57
CA VAL A 188 -20.05 4.43 0.02
C VAL A 188 -19.68 4.86 1.44
N HIS A 189 -19.81 3.93 2.39
CA HIS A 189 -19.33 4.10 3.76
C HIS A 189 -18.34 2.99 4.07
N ALA A 190 -17.23 3.34 4.70
CA ALA A 190 -16.22 2.39 5.15
C ALA A 190 -15.75 2.79 6.54
N TRP A 191 -15.45 1.82 7.40
CA TRP A 191 -15.07 2.10 8.78
C TRP A 191 -14.08 1.09 9.34
N CYS A 192 -13.43 1.52 10.44
CA CYS A 192 -12.55 0.69 11.25
C CYS A 192 -12.66 1.11 12.71
N ASP A 193 -12.59 0.14 13.63
CA ASP A 193 -12.58 0.38 15.07
C ASP A 193 -11.26 0.96 15.62
N ARG A 194 -10.22 1.06 14.79
CA ARG A 194 -8.92 1.63 15.19
C ARG A 194 -9.00 3.14 15.36
N PRO A 195 -8.16 3.72 16.25
CA PRO A 195 -7.13 3.08 17.08
C PRO A 195 -7.68 2.41 18.36
N ALA A 196 -8.94 2.64 18.72
CA ALA A 196 -9.52 2.27 20.01
C ALA A 196 -10.05 0.84 20.10
N GLY A 197 -10.12 0.10 18.98
CA GLY A 197 -10.71 -1.23 18.93
C GLY A 197 -9.98 -2.26 19.79
N GLY A 198 -10.73 -3.05 20.54
CA GLY A 198 -10.23 -4.11 21.40
C GLY A 198 -9.48 -5.18 20.61
N GLY A 199 -8.17 -5.25 20.76
CA GLY A 199 -7.33 -6.26 20.13
C GLY A 199 -5.85 -6.03 20.43
N SER A 200 -5.02 -6.96 20.00
CA SER A 200 -3.56 -6.93 20.24
C SER A 200 -2.82 -5.79 19.52
N VAL A 201 -3.49 -5.04 18.64
CA VAL A 201 -2.91 -3.95 17.86
C VAL A 201 -3.60 -2.64 18.20
N SER A 202 -3.16 -2.02 19.30
CA SER A 202 -3.49 -0.64 19.63
C SER A 202 -2.26 0.23 19.39
N PHE A 203 -2.44 1.40 18.79
CA PHE A 203 -1.37 2.38 18.60
C PHE A 203 -1.86 3.78 19.03
N PRO A 204 -0.95 4.69 19.45
CA PRO A 204 -1.31 5.96 20.02
C PRO A 204 -1.98 6.88 19.00
N HIS A 205 -3.03 7.56 19.44
CA HIS A 205 -3.70 8.64 18.71
C HIS A 205 -4.11 9.73 19.68
N GLY A 206 -4.09 10.99 19.25
CA GLY A 206 -4.44 12.12 20.10
C GLY A 206 -3.38 12.43 21.17
N GLU A 207 -2.14 12.01 20.96
CA GLU A 207 -1.05 12.16 21.93
C GLU A 207 0.01 13.14 21.41
N ALA A 208 0.66 13.83 22.36
CA ALA A 208 1.87 14.61 22.10
C ALA A 208 3.08 13.70 21.90
N ARG A 209 4.19 14.33 21.50
CA ARG A 209 5.48 13.64 21.42
C ARG A 209 5.85 13.05 22.77
N PRO A 210 6.22 11.75 22.82
CA PRO A 210 6.64 11.14 24.06
C PRO A 210 7.96 11.77 24.54
N THR A 211 8.06 11.94 25.86
CA THR A 211 9.21 12.57 26.53
C THR A 211 9.99 11.55 27.32
N GLY A 212 11.25 11.84 27.59
CA GLY A 212 12.17 11.03 28.37
C GLY A 212 13.46 10.75 27.60
N ASP A 213 14.50 10.42 28.34
CA ASP A 213 15.81 10.06 27.78
C ASP A 213 16.01 8.53 27.89
N TYR A 214 15.97 7.87 26.74
CA TYR A 214 16.09 6.42 26.63
C TYR A 214 17.30 6.05 25.77
N LYS A 215 18.13 5.16 26.28
CA LYS A 215 19.24 4.61 25.49
C LYS A 215 18.69 3.66 24.44
N THR A 216 19.14 3.84 23.21
CA THR A 216 18.85 2.88 22.13
C THR A 216 19.36 1.49 22.52
N PRO A 217 18.53 0.44 22.41
CA PRO A 217 18.97 -0.93 22.65
C PRO A 217 20.11 -1.32 21.70
N LYS A 218 21.12 -2.04 22.18
CA LYS A 218 22.30 -2.42 21.38
C LYS A 218 21.99 -3.26 20.13
N TYR A 219 20.85 -3.95 20.13
CA TYR A 219 20.40 -4.76 19.02
C TYR A 219 19.67 -3.97 17.92
N LEU A 220 19.26 -2.73 18.20
CA LEU A 220 18.51 -1.87 17.29
C LEU A 220 19.43 -0.80 16.70
N ASP A 221 19.46 -0.68 15.39
CA ASP A 221 20.06 0.45 14.69
C ASP A 221 19.00 1.54 14.51
N TRP A 222 19.02 2.54 15.39
CA TRP A 222 18.00 3.59 15.43
C TRP A 222 18.08 4.55 14.25
N ASP A 223 19.29 4.83 13.77
CA ASP A 223 19.50 5.70 12.60
C ASP A 223 18.90 5.07 11.34
N LEU A 224 19.17 3.80 11.11
CA LEU A 224 18.59 3.05 10.00
C LEU A 224 17.07 2.85 10.17
N TRP A 225 16.57 2.71 11.42
CA TRP A 225 15.14 2.62 11.68
C TRP A 225 14.41 3.92 11.33
N LEU A 226 14.99 5.09 11.70
CA LEU A 226 14.46 6.41 11.32
C LEU A 226 14.41 6.57 9.79
N GLY A 227 15.38 6.02 9.07
CA GLY A 227 15.37 6.11 7.61
C GLY A 227 15.24 7.54 7.11
N PRO A 228 14.29 7.85 6.22
CA PRO A 228 14.05 9.19 5.69
C PRO A 228 13.33 10.14 6.65
N ALA A 229 12.78 9.65 7.77
CA ALA A 229 12.04 10.47 8.72
C ALA A 229 12.95 11.48 9.44
N LYS A 230 12.36 12.55 9.97
CA LYS A 230 13.09 13.57 10.74
C LYS A 230 13.83 12.95 11.92
N GLU A 231 15.05 13.44 12.17
CA GLU A 231 15.84 12.98 13.29
C GLU A 231 15.16 13.26 14.63
N ARG A 232 15.12 12.22 15.47
CA ARG A 232 14.63 12.31 16.85
C ARG A 232 15.26 11.24 17.73
N PRO A 233 15.36 11.49 19.06
CA PRO A 233 15.87 10.50 20.01
C PRO A 233 15.00 9.22 20.01
N TYR A 234 15.65 8.09 20.32
CA TYR A 234 14.93 6.84 20.51
C TYR A 234 13.97 6.95 21.70
N HIS A 235 12.77 6.42 21.51
CA HIS A 235 11.79 6.22 22.59
C HIS A 235 11.06 4.87 22.39
N PRO A 236 10.83 4.07 23.46
CA PRO A 236 10.16 2.76 23.33
C PRO A 236 8.68 2.85 22.90
N ALA A 237 8.10 4.04 22.91
CA ALA A 237 6.76 4.26 22.35
C ALA A 237 6.69 4.14 20.83
N TYR A 238 7.79 4.21 20.10
CA TYR A 238 7.77 4.11 18.63
C TYR A 238 7.88 2.66 18.15
N HIS A 239 8.90 1.96 18.58
CA HIS A 239 9.23 0.60 18.16
C HIS A 239 8.76 -0.41 19.23
N PRO A 240 8.22 -1.56 18.85
CA PRO A 240 8.18 -2.12 17.50
C PRO A 240 6.86 -1.93 16.72
N MET A 241 5.76 -1.51 17.35
CA MET A 241 4.41 -1.57 16.74
C MET A 241 3.69 -0.22 16.70
N LYS A 242 3.94 0.63 17.69
CA LYS A 242 3.16 1.84 17.94
C LYS A 242 3.47 2.99 16.99
N TRP A 243 4.53 2.87 16.18
CA TRP A 243 4.92 3.84 15.15
C TRP A 243 3.77 4.23 14.22
N ARG A 244 2.78 3.34 14.02
CA ARG A 244 1.62 3.57 13.14
C ARG A 244 0.80 4.81 13.48
N GLY A 245 0.73 5.15 14.75
CA GLY A 245 -0.02 6.31 15.24
C GLY A 245 0.76 7.63 15.12
N TYR A 246 2.08 7.60 14.96
CA TYR A 246 2.92 8.79 14.89
C TYR A 246 3.03 9.31 13.46
N ILE A 247 2.79 10.62 13.29
CA ILE A 247 2.71 11.29 11.98
C ILE A 247 4.00 11.13 11.15
N ASP A 248 5.17 11.11 11.80
CA ASP A 248 6.45 10.97 11.09
C ASP A 248 6.76 9.52 10.63
N PHE A 249 6.03 8.51 11.11
CA PHE A 249 6.39 7.10 10.89
C PHE A 249 5.30 6.26 10.26
N GLY A 250 4.05 6.59 10.50
CA GLY A 250 2.89 5.84 10.04
C GLY A 250 1.82 6.72 9.43
N CYS A 251 0.75 6.11 8.99
CA CYS A 251 -0.36 6.77 8.33
C CYS A 251 -1.70 6.66 9.11
N GLY A 252 -1.62 6.38 10.43
CA GLY A 252 -2.77 6.31 11.33
C GLY A 252 -3.75 5.16 11.01
N ALA A 253 -4.95 5.25 11.57
CA ALA A 253 -6.00 4.22 11.41
C ALA A 253 -6.42 4.04 9.95
N LEU A 254 -6.58 5.13 9.20
CA LEU A 254 -6.90 5.08 7.78
C LEU A 254 -5.77 4.43 6.97
N GLY A 255 -4.50 4.78 7.22
CA GLY A 255 -3.36 4.14 6.56
C GLY A 255 -3.26 2.65 6.83
N ASP A 256 -3.54 2.24 8.08
CA ASP A 256 -3.48 0.82 8.46
C ASP A 256 -4.61 0.00 7.84
N PHE A 257 -5.84 0.53 7.73
CA PHE A 257 -7.00 -0.21 7.24
C PHE A 257 -7.55 0.22 5.87
N GLY A 258 -7.33 1.47 5.45
CA GLY A 258 -7.94 2.03 4.25
C GLY A 258 -7.66 1.22 2.98
N CYS A 259 -6.42 0.80 2.75
CA CYS A 259 -6.06 -0.03 1.59
C CYS A 259 -6.73 -1.42 1.57
N HIS A 260 -7.32 -1.86 2.67
CA HIS A 260 -8.10 -3.10 2.74
C HIS A 260 -9.60 -2.83 2.58
N THR A 261 -10.11 -1.83 3.33
CA THR A 261 -11.55 -1.61 3.47
C THR A 261 -12.14 -0.81 2.30
N LEU A 262 -11.36 0.11 1.72
CA LEU A 262 -11.78 0.88 0.54
C LEU A 262 -11.62 0.09 -0.76
N ASP A 263 -10.72 -0.91 -0.79
CA ASP A 263 -10.35 -1.71 -1.95
C ASP A 263 -11.56 -2.22 -2.77
N PRO A 264 -12.60 -2.84 -2.16
CA PRO A 264 -13.74 -3.36 -2.92
C PRO A 264 -14.49 -2.26 -3.69
N ALA A 265 -14.80 -1.15 -3.03
CA ALA A 265 -15.50 -0.03 -3.65
C ALA A 265 -14.60 0.72 -4.64
N PHE A 266 -13.32 0.91 -4.29
CA PHE A 266 -12.35 1.56 -5.17
C PHE A 266 -12.22 0.84 -6.50
N TRP A 267 -12.11 -0.48 -6.48
CA TRP A 267 -12.01 -1.30 -7.68
C TRP A 267 -13.31 -1.36 -8.45
N ALA A 268 -14.40 -1.75 -7.80
CA ALA A 268 -15.68 -1.99 -8.48
C ALA A 268 -16.32 -0.73 -9.07
N LEU A 269 -16.05 0.45 -8.50
CA LEU A 269 -16.57 1.73 -8.95
C LEU A 269 -15.58 2.53 -9.82
N ASP A 270 -14.40 1.99 -10.12
CA ASP A 270 -13.33 2.68 -10.88
C ASP A 270 -13.06 4.09 -10.32
N LEU A 271 -12.90 4.22 -8.99
CA LEU A 271 -12.95 5.53 -8.32
C LEU A 271 -11.86 6.51 -8.80
N GLY A 272 -10.63 6.05 -8.99
CA GLY A 272 -9.52 6.92 -9.43
C GLY A 272 -9.18 8.00 -8.42
N SER A 273 -8.91 9.23 -8.87
CA SER A 273 -8.54 10.36 -8.03
C SER A 273 -9.77 11.15 -7.55
N PRO A 274 -9.91 11.49 -6.26
CA PRO A 274 -10.99 12.36 -5.79
C PRO A 274 -10.78 13.81 -6.25
N GLU A 275 -11.86 14.59 -6.33
CA GLU A 275 -11.82 16.05 -6.56
C GLU A 275 -11.51 16.81 -5.27
N SER A 276 -12.02 16.32 -4.15
CA SER A 276 -11.77 16.93 -2.84
C SER A 276 -11.89 15.91 -1.71
N VAL A 277 -11.27 16.26 -0.59
CA VAL A 277 -11.35 15.52 0.66
C VAL A 277 -11.47 16.47 1.84
N ILE A 278 -12.32 16.14 2.81
CA ILE A 278 -12.49 16.89 4.06
C ILE A 278 -12.56 15.92 5.24
N ALA A 279 -11.94 16.28 6.36
CA ALA A 279 -12.00 15.50 7.59
C ALA A 279 -12.59 16.31 8.74
N SER A 280 -13.51 15.71 9.47
CA SER A 280 -13.92 16.13 10.82
C SER A 280 -13.27 15.21 11.83
N THR A 281 -12.56 15.76 12.82
CA THR A 281 -11.73 14.99 13.75
C THR A 281 -11.96 15.34 15.20
N SER A 282 -11.59 14.45 16.10
CA SER A 282 -11.76 14.58 17.55
C SER A 282 -10.69 15.42 18.25
N ASN A 283 -9.62 15.82 17.59
CA ASN A 283 -8.58 16.65 18.21
C ASN A 283 -9.10 18.09 18.40
N LEU A 284 -9.31 18.48 19.63
CA LEU A 284 -10.06 19.69 19.97
C LEU A 284 -9.25 20.76 20.69
N LEU A 285 -8.05 20.45 21.18
CA LEU A 285 -7.21 21.39 21.94
C LEU A 285 -6.38 22.22 20.96
N PRO A 286 -6.69 23.54 20.78
CA PRO A 286 -6.04 24.37 19.75
C PRO A 286 -4.54 24.57 20.00
N ASP A 287 -4.13 24.61 21.26
CA ASP A 287 -2.74 24.88 21.67
C ASP A 287 -1.97 23.59 21.98
N PHE A 288 -2.55 22.42 21.70
CA PHE A 288 -1.90 21.13 21.94
C PHE A 288 -1.16 20.68 20.69
N GLU A 289 0.13 20.49 20.80
CA GLU A 289 0.97 19.97 19.71
C GLU A 289 0.88 18.43 19.65
N TYR A 290 0.09 17.94 18.72
CA TYR A 290 -0.06 16.49 18.48
C TYR A 290 1.11 15.95 17.66
N ASP A 291 1.70 14.84 18.11
CA ASP A 291 2.70 14.05 17.34
C ASP A 291 2.05 12.81 16.70
N THR A 292 0.78 12.58 17.00
CA THR A 292 -0.02 11.44 16.52
C THR A 292 -1.31 11.90 15.83
N PHE A 293 -1.90 10.98 15.06
CA PHE A 293 -3.17 11.23 14.38
C PHE A 293 -4.34 11.43 15.37
N PRO A 294 -5.50 11.98 14.92
CA PRO A 294 -6.69 12.13 15.74
C PRO A 294 -7.21 10.80 16.29
N THR A 295 -7.80 10.80 17.49
CA THR A 295 -8.38 9.59 18.11
C THR A 295 -9.59 9.06 17.34
N SER A 296 -10.28 9.92 16.60
CA SER A 296 -11.36 9.52 15.69
C SER A 296 -11.52 10.53 14.56
N SER A 297 -12.01 10.07 13.42
CA SER A 297 -12.28 10.91 12.27
C SER A 297 -13.48 10.45 11.44
N ILE A 298 -14.10 11.41 10.76
CA ILE A 298 -15.01 11.19 9.63
C ILE A 298 -14.38 11.90 8.44
N ILE A 299 -14.01 11.14 7.41
CA ILE A 299 -13.36 11.69 6.23
C ILE A 299 -14.27 11.48 5.03
N THR A 300 -14.59 12.56 4.32
CA THR A 300 -15.46 12.53 3.14
C THR A 300 -14.65 12.86 1.90
N TYR A 301 -14.69 11.96 0.94
CA TYR A 301 -14.14 12.14 -0.40
C TYR A 301 -15.26 12.41 -1.38
N LYS A 302 -15.03 13.31 -2.34
CA LYS A 302 -15.89 13.51 -3.50
C LYS A 302 -15.17 13.01 -4.74
N PHE A 303 -15.76 12.03 -5.40
CA PHE A 303 -15.25 11.52 -6.67
C PHE A 303 -16.10 12.06 -7.83
N PRO A 304 -15.47 12.44 -8.94
CA PRO A 304 -16.17 12.96 -10.10
C PRO A 304 -17.00 11.89 -10.81
N GLU A 305 -17.68 12.30 -11.86
CA GLU A 305 -18.29 11.41 -12.84
C GLU A 305 -17.20 10.52 -13.50
N ARG A 306 -17.49 9.24 -13.70
CA ARG A 306 -16.56 8.23 -14.22
C ARG A 306 -17.24 7.42 -15.32
N GLY A 307 -16.96 7.75 -16.57
CA GLY A 307 -17.67 7.15 -17.71
C GLY A 307 -19.18 7.34 -17.59
N ASN A 308 -19.94 6.26 -17.46
CA ASN A 308 -21.39 6.29 -17.27
C ASN A 308 -21.82 6.27 -15.78
N GLN A 309 -20.88 6.35 -14.84
CA GLN A 309 -21.17 6.34 -13.41
C GLN A 309 -21.23 7.78 -12.88
N PRO A 310 -22.29 8.15 -12.12
CA PRO A 310 -22.43 9.48 -11.56
C PRO A 310 -21.32 9.78 -10.52
N PRO A 311 -21.16 11.06 -10.14
CA PRO A 311 -20.33 11.42 -8.99
C PRO A 311 -20.77 10.65 -7.75
N VAL A 312 -19.81 10.27 -6.89
CA VAL A 312 -20.09 9.51 -5.68
C VAL A 312 -19.32 10.08 -4.49
N LYS A 313 -19.94 10.06 -3.31
CA LYS A 313 -19.27 10.34 -2.04
C LYS A 313 -18.86 9.05 -1.36
N LEU A 314 -17.62 8.99 -0.91
CA LEU A 314 -17.11 7.95 -0.05
C LEU A 314 -16.81 8.56 1.32
N MET A 315 -17.32 7.93 2.37
CA MET A 315 -17.10 8.37 3.74
C MET A 315 -16.36 7.28 4.51
N TRP A 316 -15.23 7.66 5.12
CA TRP A 316 -14.47 6.84 6.05
C TRP A 316 -14.77 7.25 7.49
N TYR A 317 -14.80 6.26 8.38
CA TYR A 317 -15.00 6.46 9.83
C TYR A 317 -13.96 5.66 10.60
N ASP A 318 -13.38 6.25 11.64
CA ASP A 318 -12.47 5.53 12.55
C ASP A 318 -12.66 5.96 14.02
N GLY A 319 -11.90 5.33 14.91
CA GLY A 319 -11.99 5.60 16.34
C GLY A 319 -13.29 5.12 16.99
N GLY A 320 -13.94 4.11 16.41
CA GLY A 320 -15.20 3.58 16.90
C GLY A 320 -16.44 4.33 16.42
N ILE A 321 -16.27 5.36 15.58
CA ILE A 321 -17.41 6.02 14.92
C ILE A 321 -17.91 5.10 13.80
N LEU A 322 -19.22 4.98 13.70
CA LEU A 322 -19.91 4.19 12.68
C LEU A 322 -20.84 5.10 11.86
N PRO A 323 -21.11 4.75 10.60
CA PRO A 323 -22.19 5.41 9.86
C PRO A 323 -23.54 5.20 10.57
N LEU A 324 -24.47 6.11 10.34
CA LEU A 324 -25.85 5.92 10.82
C LEU A 324 -26.35 4.55 10.33
N HIS A 325 -27.04 3.85 11.23
CA HIS A 325 -27.63 2.57 10.88
C HIS A 325 -28.73 2.76 9.83
N ASP A 326 -28.64 2.01 8.76
CA ASP A 326 -29.67 2.02 7.71
C ASP A 326 -30.76 1.02 8.10
N ASP A 327 -32.00 1.49 8.32
CA ASP A 327 -33.13 0.68 8.75
C ASP A 327 -33.43 -0.50 7.80
N ARG A 328 -32.99 -0.37 6.54
CA ARG A 328 -33.12 -1.43 5.52
C ARG A 328 -32.27 -2.65 5.83
N LEU A 329 -31.22 -2.49 6.64
CA LEU A 329 -30.37 -3.58 7.16
C LEU A 329 -31.01 -4.31 8.36
N ARG A 330 -32.14 -3.82 8.87
CA ARG A 330 -32.88 -4.39 10.04
C ARG A 330 -31.95 -4.51 11.28
N ASP A 331 -31.98 -5.65 11.96
CA ASP A 331 -31.21 -5.91 13.17
C ASP A 331 -29.73 -6.29 12.94
N LEU A 332 -29.24 -6.13 11.71
CA LEU A 332 -27.88 -6.51 11.38
C LEU A 332 -26.87 -5.55 12.03
N LYS A 333 -26.03 -6.08 12.89
CA LYS A 333 -24.95 -5.30 13.51
C LYS A 333 -23.78 -5.11 12.54
N TYR A 334 -23.23 -3.91 12.54
CA TYR A 334 -22.00 -3.64 11.79
C TYR A 334 -20.81 -4.41 12.37
N PRO A 335 -19.93 -4.99 11.53
CA PRO A 335 -18.67 -5.55 11.99
C PRO A 335 -17.75 -4.45 12.53
N ALA A 336 -16.73 -4.82 13.30
CA ALA A 336 -15.73 -3.88 13.83
C ALA A 336 -15.03 -3.06 12.72
N CYS A 337 -14.80 -3.67 11.56
CA CYS A 337 -14.28 -3.01 10.37
C CYS A 337 -15.02 -3.52 9.13
N GLY A 338 -15.40 -2.64 8.22
CA GLY A 338 -16.15 -3.03 7.02
C GLY A 338 -16.62 -1.85 6.19
N GLY A 339 -17.53 -2.10 5.27
CA GLY A 339 -18.10 -1.09 4.41
C GLY A 339 -19.52 -1.39 3.97
N LEU A 340 -20.20 -0.33 3.54
CA LEU A 340 -21.50 -0.35 2.86
C LEU A 340 -21.36 0.32 1.49
N VAL A 341 -21.88 -0.33 0.46
CA VAL A 341 -22.10 0.29 -0.83
C VAL A 341 -23.61 0.38 -1.06
N ILE A 342 -24.10 1.60 -1.17
CA ILE A 342 -25.52 1.93 -1.23
C ILE A 342 -25.87 2.23 -2.68
N GLY A 343 -26.80 1.48 -3.23
CA GLY A 343 -27.32 1.68 -4.57
C GLY A 343 -28.82 2.00 -4.55
N GLU A 344 -29.39 2.25 -5.73
CA GLU A 344 -30.82 2.58 -5.91
C GLU A 344 -31.75 1.40 -5.57
N LYS A 345 -31.26 0.16 -5.73
CA LYS A 345 -32.07 -1.07 -5.57
C LYS A 345 -31.67 -1.92 -4.38
N GLY A 346 -30.56 -1.62 -3.71
CA GLY A 346 -30.07 -2.41 -2.60
C GLY A 346 -28.78 -1.87 -1.97
N ILE A 347 -28.33 -2.58 -0.95
CA ILE A 347 -27.08 -2.29 -0.22
C ILE A 347 -26.23 -3.55 -0.26
N ILE A 348 -24.92 -3.40 -0.45
CA ILE A 348 -23.95 -4.46 -0.16
C ILE A 348 -23.16 -4.04 1.08
N MET A 349 -23.20 -4.88 2.12
CA MET A 349 -22.33 -4.76 3.30
C MET A 349 -21.23 -5.78 3.21
N HIS A 350 -19.99 -5.40 3.59
CA HIS A 350 -18.81 -6.27 3.53
C HIS A 350 -17.86 -6.07 4.71
N GLY A 351 -17.03 -7.07 4.99
CA GLY A 351 -15.92 -6.96 5.93
C GLY A 351 -14.74 -6.19 5.33
N SER A 352 -13.74 -5.89 6.15
CA SER A 352 -12.63 -5.01 5.79
C SER A 352 -11.71 -5.55 4.69
N HIS A 353 -11.40 -6.85 4.69
CA HIS A 353 -10.42 -7.44 3.78
C HIS A 353 -11.11 -8.11 2.60
N GLY A 354 -10.90 -7.56 1.39
CA GLY A 354 -11.35 -8.17 0.14
C GLY A 354 -12.84 -8.50 0.06
N ALA A 355 -13.68 -7.64 0.62
CA ALA A 355 -15.13 -7.83 0.73
C ALA A 355 -15.54 -9.12 1.46
N GLY A 356 -14.68 -9.68 2.31
CA GLY A 356 -14.96 -10.94 3.01
C GLY A 356 -16.29 -10.94 3.74
N GLY A 357 -17.07 -12.01 3.54
CA GLY A 357 -18.39 -12.18 4.15
C GLY A 357 -19.43 -11.16 3.70
N TYR A 358 -19.33 -10.64 2.46
CA TYR A 358 -20.29 -9.69 1.93
C TYR A 358 -21.72 -10.24 1.94
N LYS A 359 -22.70 -9.34 2.11
CA LYS A 359 -24.15 -9.64 2.06
C LYS A 359 -24.85 -8.57 1.26
N ILE A 360 -25.83 -8.98 0.47
CA ILE A 360 -26.66 -8.10 -0.36
C ILE A 360 -28.04 -7.98 0.26
N PHE A 361 -28.52 -6.74 0.39
CA PHE A 361 -29.82 -6.40 0.96
C PHE A 361 -30.63 -5.66 -0.11
N PRO A 362 -31.45 -6.36 -0.91
CA PRO A 362 -32.30 -5.70 -1.89
C PRO A 362 -33.43 -4.93 -1.18
N TYR A 363 -33.87 -3.81 -1.75
CA TYR A 363 -34.98 -3.04 -1.21
C TYR A 363 -36.32 -3.73 -1.45
N ASP A 364 -36.47 -4.36 -2.60
CA ASP A 364 -37.57 -5.30 -2.84
C ASP A 364 -37.22 -6.65 -2.22
N LYS A 365 -38.00 -7.06 -1.22
CA LYS A 365 -37.80 -8.32 -0.49
C LYS A 365 -38.07 -9.56 -1.37
N ASN A 366 -38.79 -9.40 -2.48
CA ASN A 366 -39.07 -10.47 -3.42
C ASN A 366 -38.01 -10.56 -4.53
N MET A 367 -37.04 -9.65 -4.55
CA MET A 367 -35.96 -9.69 -5.51
C MET A 367 -35.03 -10.88 -5.21
N GLU A 368 -34.92 -11.80 -6.15
CA GLU A 368 -33.93 -12.86 -6.11
C GLU A 368 -32.56 -12.31 -6.49
N ILE A 369 -31.56 -12.64 -5.71
CA ILE A 369 -30.17 -12.27 -6.01
C ILE A 369 -29.54 -13.41 -6.82
N GLU A 370 -29.44 -13.20 -8.11
CA GLU A 370 -28.75 -14.12 -8.99
C GLU A 370 -27.24 -14.00 -8.84
N ALA A 371 -26.52 -15.10 -9.06
CA ALA A 371 -25.06 -15.07 -9.15
C ALA A 371 -24.64 -14.19 -10.35
N PRO A 372 -23.70 -13.25 -10.19
CA PRO A 372 -23.27 -12.41 -11.29
C PRO A 372 -22.46 -13.22 -12.31
N PRO A 373 -22.37 -12.76 -13.56
CA PRO A 373 -21.45 -13.37 -14.52
C PRO A 373 -20.01 -13.25 -14.04
N GLU A 374 -19.24 -14.32 -14.21
CA GLU A 374 -17.81 -14.35 -13.85
C GLU A 374 -17.00 -13.52 -14.86
N LEU A 375 -16.59 -12.32 -14.46
CA LEU A 375 -15.86 -11.37 -15.30
C LEU A 375 -14.36 -11.39 -15.06
N LEU A 376 -13.93 -11.84 -13.88
CA LEU A 376 -12.56 -11.79 -13.42
C LEU A 376 -11.97 -13.18 -13.17
N GLU A 377 -10.72 -13.39 -13.60
CA GLU A 377 -9.97 -14.59 -13.28
C GLU A 377 -9.84 -14.77 -11.76
N ARG A 378 -10.08 -15.98 -11.25
CA ARG A 378 -9.92 -16.28 -9.82
C ARG A 378 -8.45 -16.42 -9.48
N SER A 379 -8.03 -15.70 -8.44
CA SER A 379 -6.64 -15.70 -7.98
C SER A 379 -6.23 -17.04 -7.38
N LYS A 380 -5.00 -17.44 -7.61
CA LYS A 380 -4.36 -18.60 -6.96
C LYS A 380 -3.82 -18.27 -5.56
N GLY A 381 -3.91 -17.01 -5.15
CA GLY A 381 -3.41 -16.46 -3.89
C GLY A 381 -2.50 -15.28 -4.11
N HIS A 382 -2.53 -14.34 -3.17
CA HIS A 382 -1.92 -13.02 -3.35
C HIS A 382 -0.42 -13.07 -3.68
N HIS A 383 0.37 -13.86 -2.96
CA HIS A 383 1.79 -14.02 -3.26
C HIS A 383 2.01 -14.83 -4.55
N ALA A 384 1.12 -15.79 -4.86
CA ALA A 384 1.22 -16.57 -6.08
C ALA A 384 0.97 -15.71 -7.33
N ASP A 385 0.03 -14.77 -7.28
CA ASP A 385 -0.24 -13.81 -8.37
C ASP A 385 1.01 -12.97 -8.68
N TRP A 386 1.75 -12.53 -7.65
CA TRP A 386 3.00 -11.79 -7.84
C TRP A 386 4.11 -12.64 -8.44
N LEU A 387 4.30 -13.88 -7.93
CA LEU A 387 5.29 -14.80 -8.48
C LEU A 387 4.97 -15.17 -9.93
N GLU A 388 3.69 -15.32 -10.28
CA GLU A 388 3.26 -15.55 -11.65
C GLU A 388 3.56 -14.33 -12.54
N ALA A 389 3.30 -13.13 -12.02
CA ALA A 389 3.65 -11.89 -12.74
C ALA A 389 5.15 -11.80 -13.05
N ILE A 390 6.02 -12.13 -12.07
CA ILE A 390 7.47 -12.16 -12.27
C ILE A 390 7.84 -13.15 -13.39
N LYS A 391 7.23 -14.34 -13.42
CA LYS A 391 7.57 -15.40 -14.37
C LYS A 391 7.01 -15.18 -15.76
N THR A 392 5.84 -14.57 -15.86
CA THR A 392 5.11 -14.43 -17.14
C THR A 392 5.21 -13.04 -17.76
N GLY A 393 5.54 -12.02 -16.97
CA GLY A 393 5.47 -10.62 -17.38
C GLY A 393 4.05 -10.04 -17.36
N LYS A 394 3.00 -10.83 -17.10
CA LYS A 394 1.61 -10.35 -16.96
C LYS A 394 1.46 -9.71 -15.58
N PRO A 395 1.11 -8.40 -15.48
CA PRO A 395 1.00 -7.74 -14.19
C PRO A 395 0.01 -8.43 -13.24
N ALA A 396 0.36 -8.50 -11.96
CA ALA A 396 -0.56 -8.96 -10.93
C ALA A 396 -1.71 -7.96 -10.73
N SER A 397 -2.86 -8.40 -10.21
CA SER A 397 -4.06 -7.55 -10.08
C SER A 397 -3.86 -6.37 -9.13
N SER A 398 -3.09 -6.53 -8.05
CA SER A 398 -2.74 -5.44 -7.12
C SER A 398 -1.34 -4.86 -7.37
N ASN A 399 -0.93 -4.74 -8.64
CA ASN A 399 0.31 -4.06 -8.99
C ASN A 399 0.28 -2.57 -8.64
N PHE A 400 1.41 -1.88 -8.71
CA PHE A 400 1.48 -0.47 -8.29
C PHE A 400 0.64 0.49 -9.15
N ASN A 401 0.29 0.14 -10.39
CA ASN A 401 -0.65 0.97 -11.17
C ASN A 401 -2.07 0.94 -10.58
N TYR A 402 -2.43 -0.09 -9.83
CA TYR A 402 -3.67 -0.17 -9.06
C TYR A 402 -3.47 0.29 -7.62
N GLY A 403 -2.49 -0.29 -6.93
CA GLY A 403 -2.22 -0.01 -5.52
C GLY A 403 -1.78 1.43 -5.25
N GLY A 404 -1.13 2.09 -6.24
CA GLY A 404 -0.73 3.49 -6.16
C GLY A 404 -1.91 4.45 -6.00
N PRO A 405 -2.86 4.50 -6.93
CA PRO A 405 -4.06 5.32 -6.80
C PRO A 405 -4.91 5.03 -5.55
N LEU A 406 -5.02 3.77 -5.13
CA LEU A 406 -5.69 3.41 -3.89
C LEU A 406 -4.93 3.96 -2.66
N THR A 407 -3.61 3.82 -2.63
CA THR A 407 -2.76 4.40 -1.57
C THR A 407 -2.84 5.93 -1.57
N GLU A 408 -2.82 6.57 -2.74
CA GLU A 408 -2.99 8.02 -2.85
C GLU A 408 -4.31 8.50 -2.21
N THR A 409 -5.41 7.81 -2.51
CA THR A 409 -6.72 8.12 -1.88
C THR A 409 -6.66 8.01 -0.36
N VAL A 410 -6.06 6.95 0.17
CA VAL A 410 -5.84 6.77 1.61
C VAL A 410 -5.00 7.90 2.20
N LEU A 411 -3.89 8.25 1.57
CA LEU A 411 -2.97 9.30 2.05
C LEU A 411 -3.57 10.71 1.97
N LEU A 412 -4.43 10.99 0.99
CA LEU A 412 -5.19 12.25 0.93
C LEU A 412 -6.12 12.39 2.13
N GLY A 413 -6.80 11.33 2.53
CA GLY A 413 -7.62 11.34 3.74
C GLY A 413 -6.79 11.47 5.02
N THR A 414 -5.66 10.79 5.07
CA THR A 414 -4.69 10.95 6.16
C THR A 414 -4.22 12.41 6.26
N ALA A 415 -3.87 13.03 5.13
CA ALA A 415 -3.51 14.45 5.10
C ALA A 415 -4.66 15.35 5.57
N ALA A 416 -5.90 15.12 5.10
CA ALA A 416 -7.06 15.91 5.50
C ALA A 416 -7.32 15.80 7.01
N SER A 417 -7.04 14.65 7.65
CA SER A 417 -7.23 14.48 9.09
C SER A 417 -6.32 15.39 9.95
N LEU A 418 -5.22 15.88 9.38
CA LEU A 418 -4.31 16.84 10.03
C LEU A 418 -4.81 18.29 9.91
N PHE A 419 -5.71 18.58 8.95
CA PHE A 419 -6.24 19.91 8.68
C PHE A 419 -7.77 19.93 8.90
N ARG A 420 -8.16 19.74 10.13
CA ARG A 420 -9.55 19.59 10.58
C ARG A 420 -10.51 20.61 9.97
N ASN A 421 -11.63 20.11 9.43
CA ASN A 421 -12.72 20.88 8.81
C ASN A 421 -12.28 21.77 7.62
N GLN A 422 -11.06 21.59 7.12
CA GLN A 422 -10.60 22.22 5.90
C GLN A 422 -10.85 21.29 4.73
N GLU A 423 -11.70 21.68 3.79
CA GLU A 423 -11.83 20.97 2.52
C GLU A 423 -10.55 21.20 1.70
N LEU A 424 -9.92 20.11 1.29
CA LEU A 424 -8.74 20.09 0.43
C LEU A 424 -9.21 19.81 -1.00
N ILE A 425 -9.09 20.79 -1.91
CA ILE A 425 -9.38 20.64 -3.33
C ILE A 425 -8.15 20.07 -4.00
N TRP A 426 -8.28 18.86 -4.57
CA TRP A 426 -7.18 18.10 -5.10
C TRP A 426 -7.07 18.22 -6.62
N ASP A 427 -5.93 18.72 -7.10
CA ASP A 427 -5.52 18.65 -8.50
C ASP A 427 -4.64 17.38 -8.68
N GLY A 428 -5.29 16.29 -9.03
CA GLY A 428 -4.61 15.01 -9.25
C GLY A 428 -3.57 15.05 -10.37
N ASN A 429 -3.73 15.88 -11.40
CA ASN A 429 -2.77 15.97 -12.49
C ASN A 429 -1.45 16.61 -12.06
N ASN A 430 -1.53 17.64 -11.22
CA ASN A 430 -0.37 18.39 -10.75
C ASN A 430 0.10 17.94 -9.35
N MET A 431 -0.55 16.94 -8.75
CA MET A 431 -0.25 16.45 -7.40
C MET A 431 -0.22 17.59 -6.37
N LYS A 432 -1.30 18.40 -6.35
CA LYS A 432 -1.35 19.62 -5.53
C LYS A 432 -2.72 19.85 -4.92
N VAL A 433 -2.73 20.22 -3.64
CA VAL A 433 -3.89 20.87 -3.01
C VAL A 433 -3.90 22.33 -3.44
N THR A 434 -4.98 22.77 -4.11
CA THR A 434 -4.99 24.08 -4.79
C THR A 434 -5.50 25.21 -3.92
N ASN A 435 -6.33 24.94 -2.91
CA ASN A 435 -6.98 25.93 -2.07
C ASN A 435 -6.36 26.09 -0.68
N PHE A 436 -5.43 25.24 -0.28
CA PHE A 436 -4.83 25.27 1.06
C PHE A 436 -3.35 24.82 1.01
N GLU A 437 -2.44 25.79 0.88
CA GLU A 437 -1.02 25.55 0.63
C GLU A 437 -0.33 24.71 1.72
N ALA A 438 -0.72 24.88 2.99
CA ALA A 438 -0.12 24.15 4.11
C ALA A 438 -0.23 22.61 3.95
N ALA A 439 -1.30 22.12 3.30
CA ALA A 439 -1.48 20.69 3.08
C ALA A 439 -0.43 20.10 2.13
N ASN A 440 0.19 20.89 1.26
CA ASN A 440 1.17 20.38 0.31
C ASN A 440 2.47 19.90 0.99
N SER A 441 2.76 20.34 2.21
CA SER A 441 3.90 19.85 2.99
C SER A 441 3.79 18.37 3.42
N VAL A 442 2.57 17.84 3.53
CA VAL A 442 2.34 16.41 3.84
C VAL A 442 2.08 15.58 2.59
N ILE A 443 1.68 16.22 1.48
CA ILE A 443 1.61 15.56 0.16
C ILE A 443 3.01 15.15 -0.32
N LYS A 444 4.00 16.03 -0.06
CA LYS A 444 5.41 15.77 -0.36
C LYS A 444 6.23 16.08 0.87
N SER A 445 6.53 15.07 1.66
CA SER A 445 7.37 15.18 2.85
C SER A 445 8.84 15.41 2.47
N GLU A 446 9.53 16.19 3.29
CA GLU A 446 10.99 16.36 3.18
C GLU A 446 11.71 15.18 3.81
N PHE A 447 12.72 14.66 3.13
CA PHE A 447 13.60 13.64 3.67
C PHE A 447 14.75 14.28 4.46
N ARG A 448 15.16 13.64 5.54
CA ARG A 448 16.37 14.07 6.25
C ARG A 448 17.60 13.88 5.37
N THR A 449 18.68 14.61 5.69
CA THR A 449 19.95 14.58 4.96
C THR A 449 20.49 13.15 4.80
N GLY A 450 20.90 12.81 3.57
CA GLY A 450 21.43 11.48 3.22
C GLY A 450 20.38 10.49 2.74
N TRP A 451 19.10 10.88 2.65
CA TRP A 451 18.02 10.07 2.11
C TRP A 451 17.36 10.75 0.91
N SER A 452 17.00 9.98 -0.09
CA SER A 452 16.31 10.45 -1.31
C SER A 452 15.57 9.28 -1.99
N MET A 453 14.63 9.64 -2.87
CA MET A 453 13.95 8.69 -3.77
C MET A 453 14.79 8.41 -5.03
#